data_2792bb66d0cb4241742818b0b3cb4043
#
_entry.id   2792bb66d0cb4241742818b0b3cb4043
#
_cell.length_a   1.000
_cell.length_b   1.000
_cell.length_c   1.000
_cell.angle_alpha   90.00
_cell.angle_beta   90.00
_cell.angle_gamma   90.00
#
_symmetry.space_group_name_H-M   'P 1'
#
loop_
_entity.id
_entity.type
_entity.pdbx_description
1 polymer ?
#
loop_
_entity_poly.entity_id
_entity_poly.type
_entity_poly.pdbx_seq_one_letter_code
_entity_poly.pdbx_strand_id
1 'polypeptide(L)'
;MTPRDYFPHRGDRTFAVSHYDLVLGYDVASNHLRGKAALVAEAVVDLRVLRLDLSGLRVTKVTIDGAAVAFTTRPQHLVVRPRRPLKAGVAFRLVVTYGGQPRPVPDGDDECGWEELHDGVLVAGQTNGAPSWFPCNDRPDDKATFRMELTAPNDYHVVANGICTGRYRSASRTTWVYEQHEPMSTYLATVQIGRYVERQVAGSPVPMTAVLPDRLTRRYDEAFGRQPEMMAFFSRLFGPYPFAAYTVVITEDALEIPLEAQGMSTFGSNFLTSDWGNVRLVAHELSHQWFGNAV
;
A
#
# COMPACT_ATOMS: atom_id res chain seq x y z
N MET A 1 15.22 -26.94 10.27
CA MET A 1 15.78 -26.04 9.25
C MET A 1 15.00 -24.75 9.35
N THR A 2 15.61 -23.64 9.79
CA THR A 2 15.00 -22.33 9.67
C THR A 2 14.79 -22.02 8.18
N PRO A 3 13.60 -21.59 7.75
CA PRO A 3 13.42 -21.14 6.37
C PRO A 3 14.48 -20.06 6.09
N ARG A 4 15.23 -20.20 5.00
CA ARG A 4 16.10 -19.13 4.53
C ARG A 4 15.21 -17.95 4.22
N ASP A 5 15.42 -16.82 4.91
CA ASP A 5 14.72 -15.58 4.59
C ASP A 5 14.95 -15.26 3.12
N TYR A 6 13.89 -15.10 2.35
CA TYR A 6 13.95 -14.76 0.93
C TYR A 6 14.64 -13.40 0.74
N PHE A 7 14.42 -12.49 1.71
CA PHE A 7 15.08 -11.20 1.81
C PHE A 7 15.82 -11.07 3.17
N PRO A 8 17.06 -11.60 3.29
CA PRO A 8 17.76 -11.71 4.58
C PRO A 8 18.09 -10.36 5.24
N HIS A 9 17.94 -9.25 4.50
CA HIS A 9 18.21 -7.89 4.99
C HIS A 9 16.94 -7.10 5.29
N ARG A 10 15.75 -7.68 5.09
CA ARG A 10 14.45 -7.03 5.30
C ARG A 10 13.73 -7.62 6.50
N GLY A 11 12.96 -6.75 7.16
CA GLY A 11 12.19 -7.10 8.33
C GLY A 11 13.01 -7.51 9.55
N ASP A 12 12.32 -7.72 10.66
CA ASP A 12 12.90 -8.15 11.93
C ASP A 12 11.93 -9.12 12.63
N ARG A 13 12.38 -10.34 12.92
CA ARG A 13 11.57 -11.39 13.57
C ARG A 13 11.47 -11.21 15.09
N THR A 14 12.13 -10.21 15.63
CA THR A 14 12.16 -9.98 17.07
C THR A 14 10.93 -9.24 17.60
N PHE A 15 10.10 -8.71 16.70
CA PHE A 15 8.80 -8.15 17.00
C PHE A 15 7.83 -8.45 15.84
N ALA A 16 6.52 -8.32 16.10
CA ALA A 16 5.46 -8.42 15.11
C ALA A 16 4.57 -7.17 15.18
N VAL A 17 4.05 -6.73 14.03
CA VAL A 17 3.16 -5.57 13.93
C VAL A 17 1.73 -6.04 13.66
N SER A 18 0.79 -5.62 14.48
CA SER A 18 -0.63 -5.95 14.32
C SER A 18 -1.45 -4.86 13.63
N HIS A 19 -0.97 -3.60 13.68
CA HIS A 19 -1.69 -2.47 13.07
C HIS A 19 -0.74 -1.34 12.68
N TYR A 20 -1.00 -0.77 11.50
CA TYR A 20 -0.41 0.48 11.02
C TYR A 20 -1.47 1.58 10.93
N ASP A 21 -1.22 2.74 11.56
CA ASP A 21 -2.00 3.96 11.40
C ASP A 21 -1.10 5.01 10.73
N LEU A 22 -1.35 5.26 9.45
CA LEU A 22 -0.53 6.12 8.59
C LEU A 22 -1.28 7.43 8.33
N VAL A 23 -0.71 8.56 8.76
CA VAL A 23 -1.20 9.90 8.44
C VAL A 23 -0.21 10.57 7.50
N LEU A 24 -0.61 10.75 6.25
CA LEU A 24 0.26 11.18 5.16
C LEU A 24 -0.30 12.44 4.48
N GLY A 25 0.57 13.41 4.26
CA GLY A 25 0.30 14.55 3.39
C GLY A 25 1.28 14.55 2.23
N TYR A 26 0.76 14.58 1.00
CA TYR A 26 1.59 14.59 -0.20
C TYR A 26 1.35 15.82 -1.06
N ASP A 27 2.42 16.33 -1.62
CA ASP A 27 2.41 17.43 -2.57
C ASP A 27 2.98 16.93 -3.91
N VAL A 28 2.10 16.78 -4.91
CA VAL A 28 2.45 16.19 -6.21
C VAL A 28 3.49 17.04 -6.94
N ALA A 29 3.35 18.37 -6.89
CA ALA A 29 4.23 19.28 -7.64
C ALA A 29 5.69 19.26 -7.17
N SER A 30 5.94 18.91 -5.92
CA SER A 30 7.29 18.89 -5.32
C SER A 30 7.78 17.50 -4.96
N ASN A 31 7.01 16.45 -5.25
CA ASN A 31 7.24 15.09 -4.77
C ASN A 31 7.57 15.09 -3.28
N HIS A 32 6.76 15.75 -2.46
CA HIS A 32 7.08 15.88 -1.04
C HIS A 32 6.05 15.19 -0.17
N LEU A 33 6.49 14.14 0.54
CA LEU A 33 5.73 13.39 1.52
C LEU A 33 6.04 13.89 2.94
N ARG A 34 4.98 14.08 3.74
CA ARG A 34 5.06 14.25 5.19
C ARG A 34 4.26 13.13 5.82
N GLY A 35 4.90 12.36 6.68
CA GLY A 35 4.32 11.16 7.25
C GLY A 35 4.44 11.09 8.76
N LYS A 36 3.40 10.51 9.35
CA LYS A 36 3.39 10.02 10.73
C LYS A 36 2.85 8.61 10.69
N ALA A 37 3.70 7.63 11.00
CA ALA A 37 3.31 6.23 11.12
C ALA A 37 3.25 5.85 12.60
N ALA A 38 2.12 5.30 13.03
CA ALA A 38 1.99 4.70 14.34
C ALA A 38 1.76 3.20 14.17
N LEU A 39 2.63 2.41 14.79
CA LEU A 39 2.63 0.96 14.75
C LEU A 39 2.21 0.42 16.12
N VAL A 40 1.23 -0.48 16.15
CA VAL A 40 0.95 -1.32 17.29
C VAL A 40 1.71 -2.63 17.10
N ALA A 41 2.65 -2.91 17.97
CA ALA A 41 3.55 -4.05 17.81
C ALA A 41 3.75 -4.78 19.14
N GLU A 42 4.18 -6.03 19.07
CA GLU A 42 4.52 -6.86 20.22
C GLU A 42 5.96 -7.38 20.09
N ALA A 43 6.72 -7.32 21.18
CA ALA A 43 8.06 -7.87 21.24
C ALA A 43 7.99 -9.41 21.32
N VAL A 44 8.61 -10.12 20.38
CA VAL A 44 8.70 -11.60 20.39
C VAL A 44 9.78 -12.08 21.35
N VAL A 45 10.82 -11.26 21.55
CA VAL A 45 11.93 -11.51 22.50
C VAL A 45 12.20 -10.22 23.28
N ASP A 46 13.01 -10.28 24.36
CA ASP A 46 13.44 -9.08 25.08
C ASP A 46 14.26 -8.17 24.15
N LEU A 47 13.77 -6.95 23.86
CA LEU A 47 14.36 -6.04 22.86
C LEU A 47 15.05 -4.85 23.49
N ARG A 48 16.33 -4.65 23.14
CA ARG A 48 17.09 -3.43 23.42
C ARG A 48 17.21 -2.51 22.20
N VAL A 49 16.94 -3.03 21.02
CA VAL A 49 17.02 -2.36 19.74
C VAL A 49 15.88 -2.89 18.87
N LEU A 50 15.20 -1.99 18.15
CA LEU A 50 14.23 -2.30 17.08
C LEU A 50 14.82 -1.82 15.77
N ARG A 51 14.66 -2.62 14.72
CA ARG A 51 15.01 -2.23 13.36
C ARG A 51 13.77 -2.23 12.49
N LEU A 52 13.43 -1.08 11.93
CA LEU A 52 12.40 -0.93 10.91
C LEU A 52 13.05 -0.70 9.55
N ASP A 53 12.39 -1.15 8.51
CA ASP A 53 12.75 -0.81 7.14
C ASP A 53 12.18 0.56 6.79
N LEU A 54 13.02 1.43 6.24
CA LEU A 54 12.67 2.76 5.75
C LEU A 54 13.80 3.24 4.85
N SER A 55 13.47 3.69 3.64
CA SER A 55 14.45 4.12 2.64
C SER A 55 14.26 5.59 2.26
N GLY A 56 15.34 6.34 2.18
CA GLY A 56 15.41 7.68 1.58
C GLY A 56 14.69 8.80 2.34
N LEU A 57 13.82 8.50 3.30
CA LEU A 57 13.04 9.49 4.03
C LEU A 57 13.72 9.90 5.35
N ARG A 58 13.62 11.19 5.67
CA ARG A 58 14.21 11.78 6.88
C ARG A 58 13.28 11.61 8.07
N VAL A 59 13.73 10.92 9.11
CA VAL A 59 13.03 10.80 10.40
C VAL A 59 13.35 12.02 11.27
N THR A 60 12.34 12.63 11.86
CA THR A 60 12.47 13.80 12.74
C THR A 60 12.14 13.50 14.19
N LYS A 61 11.29 12.50 14.46
CA LYS A 61 10.89 12.13 15.82
C LYS A 61 10.49 10.66 15.88
N VAL A 62 10.89 10.01 16.98
CA VAL A 62 10.44 8.65 17.32
C VAL A 62 9.99 8.62 18.78
N THR A 63 8.85 7.99 19.04
CA THR A 63 8.36 7.75 20.40
C THR A 63 7.91 6.31 20.56
N ILE A 64 8.12 5.74 21.75
CA ILE A 64 7.51 4.48 22.19
C ILE A 64 6.63 4.81 23.40
N ASP A 65 5.34 4.41 23.33
CA ASP A 65 4.31 4.67 24.35
C ASP A 65 4.26 6.15 24.78
N GLY A 66 4.38 7.06 23.80
CA GLY A 66 4.39 8.50 24.00
C GLY A 66 5.74 9.09 24.43
N ALA A 67 6.68 8.28 24.93
CA ALA A 67 7.99 8.75 25.36
C ALA A 67 8.97 8.83 24.18
N ALA A 68 9.67 9.97 24.03
CA ALA A 68 10.71 10.14 23.01
C ALA A 68 11.87 9.16 23.28
N VAL A 69 12.38 8.54 22.22
CA VAL A 69 13.45 7.56 22.26
C VAL A 69 14.59 7.93 21.28
N ALA A 70 15.77 7.41 21.54
CA ALA A 70 16.92 7.60 20.64
C ALA A 70 16.75 6.74 19.39
N PHE A 71 17.15 7.28 18.24
CA PHE A 71 17.14 6.57 16.97
C PHE A 71 18.33 6.96 16.09
N THR A 72 18.59 6.13 15.10
CA THR A 72 19.60 6.38 14.07
C THR A 72 19.03 5.93 12.73
N THR A 73 19.10 6.79 11.71
CA THR A 73 18.75 6.43 10.33
C THR A 73 19.97 5.87 9.61
N ARG A 74 19.73 4.85 8.80
CA ARG A 74 20.66 4.27 7.84
C ARG A 74 20.02 4.26 6.46
N PRO A 75 20.74 4.00 5.36
CA PRO A 75 20.16 4.10 4.01
C PRO A 75 18.84 3.36 3.81
N GLN A 76 18.67 2.18 4.43
CA GLN A 76 17.48 1.33 4.28
C GLN A 76 16.79 0.99 5.61
N HIS A 77 17.27 1.54 6.75
CA HIS A 77 16.75 1.16 8.06
C HIS A 77 16.64 2.35 9.01
N LEU A 78 15.63 2.28 9.86
CA LEU A 78 15.51 3.07 11.07
C LEU A 78 15.81 2.19 12.28
N VAL A 79 16.87 2.50 13.02
CA VAL A 79 17.25 1.79 14.25
C VAL A 79 16.78 2.58 15.45
N VAL A 80 15.90 2.02 16.25
CA VAL A 80 15.30 2.65 17.43
C VAL A 80 15.82 1.98 18.69
N ARG A 81 16.16 2.79 19.71
CA ARG A 81 16.64 2.33 21.00
C ARG A 81 15.66 2.70 22.11
N PRO A 82 14.84 1.76 22.59
CA PRO A 82 13.97 1.98 23.74
C PRO A 82 14.75 2.44 24.97
N ARG A 83 14.16 3.31 25.80
CA ARG A 83 14.80 3.76 27.06
C ARG A 83 15.03 2.61 28.04
N ARG A 84 14.17 1.60 28.01
CA ARG A 84 14.26 0.34 28.75
C ARG A 84 13.99 -0.81 27.79
N PRO A 85 14.56 -1.99 28.02
CA PRO A 85 14.25 -3.16 27.19
C PRO A 85 12.74 -3.41 27.15
N LEU A 86 12.20 -3.60 25.96
CA LEU A 86 10.84 -4.08 25.78
C LEU A 86 10.83 -5.58 26.10
N LYS A 87 9.93 -6.03 26.95
CA LYS A 87 9.85 -7.43 27.37
C LYS A 87 9.09 -8.27 26.35
N ALA A 88 9.53 -9.51 26.15
CA ALA A 88 8.83 -10.47 25.32
C ALA A 88 7.34 -10.61 25.75
N GLY A 89 6.45 -10.69 24.77
CA GLY A 89 5.00 -10.77 24.96
C GLY A 89 4.34 -9.43 25.38
N VAL A 90 5.10 -8.32 25.37
CA VAL A 90 4.55 -7.01 25.74
C VAL A 90 4.30 -6.18 24.48
N ALA A 91 3.05 -5.74 24.30
CA ALA A 91 2.67 -4.81 23.26
C ALA A 91 3.19 -3.40 23.56
N PHE A 92 3.55 -2.67 22.51
CA PHE A 92 3.98 -1.27 22.57
C PHE A 92 3.47 -0.51 21.35
N ARG A 93 3.38 0.82 21.49
CA ARG A 93 3.01 1.71 20.39
C ARG A 93 4.24 2.53 19.97
N LEU A 94 4.74 2.26 18.77
CA LEU A 94 5.82 3.03 18.16
C LEU A 94 5.26 4.09 17.23
N VAL A 95 5.71 5.35 17.36
CA VAL A 95 5.30 6.43 16.46
C VAL A 95 6.54 7.07 15.85
N VAL A 96 6.56 7.15 14.52
CA VAL A 96 7.63 7.75 13.72
C VAL A 96 7.07 8.94 12.96
N THR A 97 7.71 10.10 13.07
CA THR A 97 7.44 11.29 12.24
C THR A 97 8.57 11.44 11.24
N TYR A 98 8.22 11.53 9.97
CA TYR A 98 9.20 11.50 8.87
C TYR A 98 8.71 12.31 7.68
N GLY A 99 9.56 12.49 6.67
CA GLY A 99 9.20 13.13 5.42
C GLY A 99 10.38 13.30 4.49
N GLY A 100 10.11 13.77 3.30
CA GLY A 100 11.10 13.97 2.24
C GLY A 100 10.50 13.70 0.87
N GLN A 101 11.36 13.46 -0.11
CA GLN A 101 10.97 13.03 -1.45
C GLN A 101 11.10 11.52 -1.53
N PRO A 102 9.96 10.79 -1.53
CA PRO A 102 10.01 9.34 -1.66
C PRO A 102 10.52 8.96 -3.05
N ARG A 103 11.18 7.82 -3.15
CA ARG A 103 11.72 7.27 -4.38
C ARG A 103 11.60 5.75 -4.34
N PRO A 104 11.50 5.09 -5.48
CA PRO A 104 11.58 3.64 -5.53
C PRO A 104 12.84 3.10 -4.85
N VAL A 105 12.78 1.88 -4.42
CA VAL A 105 13.92 1.15 -3.85
C VAL A 105 14.37 0.05 -4.80
N PRO A 106 15.68 -0.26 -4.87
CA PRO A 106 16.17 -1.35 -5.71
C PRO A 106 15.57 -2.70 -5.34
N ASP A 107 15.20 -3.47 -6.34
CA ASP A 107 14.73 -4.86 -6.27
C ASP A 107 15.41 -5.69 -7.37
N GLY A 108 16.62 -6.19 -7.10
CA GLY A 108 17.44 -6.84 -8.10
C GLY A 108 17.92 -5.84 -9.17
N ASP A 109 17.53 -6.10 -10.43
CA ASP A 109 17.81 -5.21 -11.56
C ASP A 109 16.69 -4.18 -11.79
N ASP A 110 15.57 -4.27 -11.05
CA ASP A 110 14.41 -3.41 -11.11
C ASP A 110 14.31 -2.47 -9.89
N GLU A 111 13.28 -1.65 -9.88
CA GLU A 111 12.91 -0.77 -8.76
C GLU A 111 11.44 -0.98 -8.39
N CYS A 112 11.09 -0.81 -7.11
CA CYS A 112 9.72 -0.91 -6.62
C CYS A 112 9.42 0.12 -5.54
N GLY A 113 8.15 0.39 -5.29
CA GLY A 113 7.69 1.29 -4.24
C GLY A 113 7.03 2.56 -4.78
N TRP A 114 7.42 3.70 -4.27
CA TRP A 114 6.81 4.98 -4.62
C TRP A 114 7.34 5.50 -5.95
N GLU A 115 6.46 5.60 -6.95
CA GLU A 115 6.78 6.03 -8.30
C GLU A 115 6.01 7.30 -8.68
N GLU A 116 6.72 8.30 -9.20
CA GLU A 116 6.11 9.49 -9.78
C GLU A 116 5.59 9.17 -11.18
N LEU A 117 4.32 9.49 -11.45
CA LEU A 117 3.73 9.52 -12.78
C LEU A 117 3.89 10.90 -13.41
N HIS A 118 3.53 11.05 -14.68
CA HIS A 118 3.53 12.36 -15.34
C HIS A 118 2.72 13.42 -14.57
N ASP A 119 1.54 13.05 -14.04
CA ASP A 119 0.71 13.92 -13.18
C ASP A 119 0.04 13.06 -12.09
N GLY A 120 0.83 12.63 -11.11
CA GLY A 120 0.34 11.79 -10.03
C GLY A 120 1.41 10.88 -9.46
N VAL A 121 0.95 9.83 -8.79
CA VAL A 121 1.79 8.84 -8.12
C VAL A 121 1.11 7.49 -8.11
N LEU A 122 1.90 6.44 -8.21
CA LEU A 122 1.51 5.09 -7.85
C LEU A 122 2.52 4.47 -6.86
N VAL A 123 2.06 3.48 -6.11
CA VAL A 123 2.94 2.63 -5.30
C VAL A 123 2.91 1.22 -5.88
N ALA A 124 4.03 0.82 -6.51
CA ALA A 124 4.31 -0.55 -6.93
C ALA A 124 5.05 -1.27 -5.78
N GLY A 125 4.29 -1.80 -4.82
CA GLY A 125 4.87 -2.30 -3.56
C GLY A 125 5.57 -3.64 -3.64
N GLN A 126 5.28 -4.47 -4.63
CA GLN A 126 5.85 -5.79 -4.81
C GLN A 126 7.29 -5.66 -5.36
N THR A 127 8.28 -6.31 -4.79
CA THR A 127 8.27 -7.29 -3.71
C THR A 127 8.60 -6.71 -2.33
N ASN A 128 9.24 -5.54 -2.23
CA ASN A 128 9.78 -4.93 -1.01
C ASN A 128 9.72 -3.40 -1.03
N GLY A 129 8.76 -2.81 -1.73
CA GLY A 129 8.63 -1.37 -1.98
C GLY A 129 8.05 -0.55 -0.82
N ALA A 130 7.45 -1.18 0.20
CA ALA A 130 6.84 -0.48 1.32
C ALA A 130 7.79 0.49 2.05
N PRO A 131 9.08 0.19 2.28
CA PRO A 131 10.01 1.10 2.92
C PRO A 131 10.27 2.40 2.18
N SER A 132 9.89 2.51 0.91
CA SER A 132 10.02 3.74 0.11
C SER A 132 9.14 4.88 0.61
N TRP A 133 8.05 4.58 1.37
CA TRP A 133 7.06 5.58 1.75
C TRP A 133 6.59 5.53 3.22
N PHE A 134 6.78 4.43 3.95
CA PHE A 134 6.54 4.40 5.39
C PHE A 134 7.48 3.43 6.12
N PRO A 135 7.80 3.70 7.41
CA PRO A 135 8.58 2.78 8.22
C PRO A 135 7.76 1.54 8.57
N CYS A 136 8.29 0.37 8.26
CA CYS A 136 7.59 -0.90 8.44
C CYS A 136 8.50 -2.03 8.94
N ASN A 137 7.90 -3.14 9.32
CA ASN A 137 8.53 -4.44 9.42
C ASN A 137 8.25 -5.17 8.12
N ASP A 138 9.16 -5.01 7.12
CA ASP A 138 8.91 -5.43 5.74
C ASP A 138 9.11 -6.94 5.56
N ARG A 139 8.12 -7.70 6.06
CA ARG A 139 8.07 -9.16 5.99
C ARG A 139 6.72 -9.62 5.44
N PRO A 140 6.71 -10.53 4.44
CA PRO A 140 5.45 -11.03 3.87
C PRO A 140 4.56 -11.77 4.88
N ASP A 141 5.16 -12.39 5.90
CA ASP A 141 4.48 -13.17 6.94
C ASP A 141 4.04 -12.32 8.16
N ASP A 142 4.42 -11.03 8.22
CA ASP A 142 4.01 -10.10 9.29
C ASP A 142 2.80 -9.25 8.82
N LYS A 143 1.66 -9.92 8.62
CA LYS A 143 0.43 -9.28 8.15
C LYS A 143 -0.21 -8.43 9.26
N ALA A 144 -0.66 -7.22 8.92
CA ALA A 144 -1.26 -6.27 9.84
C ALA A 144 -2.52 -5.62 9.24
N THR A 145 -3.36 -5.04 10.07
CA THR A 145 -4.44 -4.14 9.63
C THR A 145 -3.90 -2.74 9.39
N PHE A 146 -4.58 -1.95 8.53
CA PHE A 146 -4.15 -0.60 8.21
C PHE A 146 -5.29 0.41 8.35
N ARG A 147 -4.96 1.58 8.88
CA ARG A 147 -5.71 2.81 8.70
C ARG A 147 -4.81 3.82 7.99
N MET A 148 -5.28 4.37 6.90
CA MET A 148 -4.52 5.34 6.09
C MET A 148 -5.31 6.65 5.96
N GLU A 149 -4.79 7.73 6.50
CA GLU A 149 -5.30 9.08 6.32
C GLU A 149 -4.38 9.83 5.35
N LEU A 150 -4.90 10.14 4.16
CA LEU A 150 -4.13 10.59 3.01
C LEU A 150 -4.64 11.97 2.58
N THR A 151 -3.77 12.97 2.59
CA THR A 151 -4.11 14.36 2.20
C THR A 151 -3.33 14.77 0.95
N ALA A 152 -4.06 15.16 -0.09
CA ALA A 152 -3.50 15.66 -1.36
C ALA A 152 -4.21 16.95 -1.81
N PRO A 153 -3.67 17.71 -2.80
CA PRO A 153 -4.35 18.87 -3.38
C PRO A 153 -5.72 18.49 -3.97
N ASN A 154 -6.67 19.42 -3.95
CA ASN A 154 -8.07 19.18 -4.33
C ASN A 154 -8.28 18.69 -5.77
N ASP A 155 -7.33 18.94 -6.66
CA ASP A 155 -7.38 18.52 -8.07
C ASP A 155 -7.11 17.01 -8.26
N TYR A 156 -6.64 16.35 -7.22
CA TYR A 156 -6.30 14.94 -7.25
C TYR A 156 -7.31 14.11 -6.46
N HIS A 157 -7.50 12.89 -6.90
CA HIS A 157 -8.20 11.84 -6.18
C HIS A 157 -7.16 10.87 -5.60
N VAL A 158 -7.40 10.39 -4.38
CA VAL A 158 -6.52 9.44 -3.71
C VAL A 158 -7.27 8.12 -3.51
N VAL A 159 -6.61 7.03 -3.82
CA VAL A 159 -7.10 5.66 -3.58
C VAL A 159 -6.04 4.89 -2.79
N ALA A 160 -6.47 4.08 -1.84
CA ALA A 160 -5.61 3.17 -1.08
C ALA A 160 -6.36 1.86 -0.79
N ASN A 161 -5.66 0.89 -0.21
CA ASN A 161 -6.27 -0.39 0.18
C ASN A 161 -7.41 -0.20 1.19
N GLY A 162 -8.37 -1.11 1.14
CA GLY A 162 -9.51 -1.16 2.06
C GLY A 162 -10.67 -0.28 1.61
N ILE A 163 -11.49 0.12 2.58
CA ILE A 163 -12.71 0.88 2.35
C ILE A 163 -12.49 2.35 2.71
N CYS A 164 -12.91 3.27 1.83
CA CYS A 164 -12.93 4.69 2.14
C CYS A 164 -14.03 4.99 3.16
N THR A 165 -13.65 5.25 4.41
CA THR A 165 -14.56 5.55 5.52
C THR A 165 -14.78 7.03 5.74
N GLY A 166 -13.99 7.89 5.10
CA GLY A 166 -14.14 9.35 5.22
C GLY A 166 -13.45 10.13 4.10
N ARG A 167 -14.06 11.26 3.73
CA ARG A 167 -13.51 12.23 2.79
C ARG A 167 -13.80 13.64 3.26
N TYR A 168 -12.76 14.40 3.55
CA TYR A 168 -12.88 15.74 4.15
C TYR A 168 -12.16 16.76 3.27
N ARG A 169 -12.92 17.69 2.70
CA ARG A 169 -12.39 18.76 1.85
C ARG A 169 -12.12 20.01 2.67
N SER A 170 -10.94 20.58 2.53
CA SER A 170 -10.57 21.91 3.00
C SER A 170 -10.42 22.88 1.81
N ALA A 171 -9.95 24.12 2.05
CA ALA A 171 -9.81 25.11 1.00
C ALA A 171 -8.97 24.65 -0.21
N SER A 172 -7.81 24.04 0.02
CA SER A 172 -6.86 23.65 -1.04
C SER A 172 -6.54 22.14 -1.09
N ARG A 173 -6.99 21.37 -0.10
CA ARG A 173 -6.65 19.96 0.04
C ARG A 173 -7.87 19.14 0.44
N THR A 174 -7.83 17.87 0.05
CA THR A 174 -8.80 16.87 0.50
C THR A 174 -8.05 15.78 1.27
N THR A 175 -8.66 15.29 2.33
CA THR A 175 -8.17 14.15 3.12
C THR A 175 -9.12 12.98 2.92
N TRP A 176 -8.57 11.82 2.59
CA TRP A 176 -9.28 10.55 2.50
C TRP A 176 -8.85 9.66 3.66
N VAL A 177 -9.78 8.89 4.21
CA VAL A 177 -9.51 7.89 5.25
C VAL A 177 -9.91 6.53 4.72
N TYR A 178 -8.94 5.62 4.66
CA TYR A 178 -9.12 4.24 4.24
C TYR A 178 -8.86 3.31 5.43
N GLU A 179 -9.64 2.26 5.54
CA GLU A 179 -9.48 1.21 6.56
C GLU A 179 -9.42 -0.16 5.90
N GLN A 180 -8.30 -0.85 6.11
CA GLN A 180 -8.06 -2.23 5.68
C GLN A 180 -8.11 -3.12 6.93
N HIS A 181 -9.24 -3.82 7.08
CA HIS A 181 -9.50 -4.63 8.27
C HIS A 181 -8.94 -6.04 8.17
N GLU A 182 -8.87 -6.60 6.97
CA GLU A 182 -8.22 -7.89 6.74
C GLU A 182 -6.69 -7.70 6.81
N PRO A 183 -5.98 -8.52 7.60
CA PRO A 183 -4.53 -8.42 7.71
C PRO A 183 -3.84 -8.50 6.35
N MET A 184 -2.94 -7.58 6.08
CA MET A 184 -2.26 -7.39 4.81
C MET A 184 -0.76 -7.32 5.01
N SER A 185 0.00 -7.95 4.11
CA SER A 185 1.46 -7.81 4.06
C SER A 185 1.84 -6.40 3.59
N THR A 186 2.94 -5.88 4.07
CA THR A 186 3.40 -4.51 3.78
C THR A 186 3.59 -4.26 2.29
N TYR A 187 4.08 -5.24 1.53
CA TYR A 187 4.30 -5.12 0.08
C TYR A 187 3.01 -4.97 -0.74
N LEU A 188 1.85 -5.35 -0.18
CA LEU A 188 0.54 -5.18 -0.80
C LEU A 188 -0.11 -3.82 -0.47
N ALA A 189 0.50 -3.05 0.44
CA ALA A 189 0.03 -1.72 0.76
C ALA A 189 0.35 -0.76 -0.40
N THR A 190 -0.68 -0.08 -0.90
CA THR A 190 -0.56 0.80 -2.06
C THR A 190 -1.34 2.09 -1.91
N VAL A 191 -0.88 3.13 -2.59
CA VAL A 191 -1.55 4.43 -2.73
C VAL A 191 -1.46 4.86 -4.19
N GLN A 192 -2.60 5.31 -4.74
CA GLN A 192 -2.71 5.86 -6.08
C GLN A 192 -3.20 7.30 -5.97
N ILE A 193 -2.50 8.24 -6.59
CA ILE A 193 -2.88 9.66 -6.63
C ILE A 193 -2.88 10.12 -8.08
N GLY A 194 -4.01 10.62 -8.55
CA GLY A 194 -4.13 11.11 -9.93
C GLY A 194 -5.40 11.93 -10.14
N ARG A 195 -5.58 12.46 -11.34
CA ARG A 195 -6.80 13.18 -11.74
C ARG A 195 -7.89 12.19 -12.15
N TYR A 196 -8.44 11.50 -11.18
CA TYR A 196 -9.36 10.41 -11.38
C TYR A 196 -10.80 10.78 -11.08
N VAL A 197 -11.72 10.09 -11.74
CA VAL A 197 -13.12 9.94 -11.36
C VAL A 197 -13.36 8.54 -10.82
N GLU A 198 -14.31 8.41 -9.91
CA GLU A 198 -14.70 7.14 -9.31
C GLU A 198 -16.05 6.68 -9.90
N ARG A 199 -16.15 5.40 -10.27
CA ARG A 199 -17.35 4.80 -10.84
C ARG A 199 -17.63 3.43 -10.21
N GLN A 200 -18.87 3.21 -9.83
CA GLN A 200 -19.32 1.89 -9.40
C GLN A 200 -19.47 0.96 -10.61
N VAL A 201 -18.96 -0.26 -10.50
CA VAL A 201 -19.05 -1.30 -11.53
C VAL A 201 -20.24 -2.20 -11.21
N ALA A 202 -21.28 -2.14 -12.05
CA ALA A 202 -22.49 -2.93 -11.86
C ALA A 202 -22.30 -4.41 -12.22
N GLY A 203 -23.18 -5.27 -11.68
CA GLY A 203 -23.24 -6.70 -12.03
C GLY A 203 -22.22 -7.60 -11.31
N SER A 204 -21.38 -7.06 -10.46
CA SER A 204 -20.47 -7.85 -9.63
C SER A 204 -21.15 -8.39 -8.38
N PRO A 205 -20.81 -9.62 -7.93
CA PRO A 205 -21.31 -10.19 -6.67
C PRO A 205 -20.73 -9.50 -5.42
N VAL A 206 -19.68 -8.71 -5.58
CA VAL A 206 -19.05 -7.91 -4.50
C VAL A 206 -18.97 -6.44 -4.95
N PRO A 207 -18.91 -5.47 -4.02
CA PRO A 207 -18.71 -4.08 -4.40
C PRO A 207 -17.44 -3.92 -5.24
N MET A 208 -17.60 -3.37 -6.45
CA MET A 208 -16.49 -3.08 -7.36
C MET A 208 -16.50 -1.61 -7.77
N THR A 209 -15.32 -1.01 -7.77
CA THR A 209 -15.13 0.40 -8.14
C THR A 209 -14.03 0.52 -9.19
N ALA A 210 -14.27 1.31 -10.23
CA ALA A 210 -13.26 1.74 -11.18
C ALA A 210 -12.84 3.18 -10.87
N VAL A 211 -11.55 3.45 -10.80
CA VAL A 211 -10.96 4.76 -10.58
C VAL A 211 -10.00 5.06 -11.72
N LEU A 212 -10.29 6.10 -12.51
CA LEU A 212 -9.60 6.32 -13.77
C LEU A 212 -9.73 7.79 -14.24
N PRO A 213 -8.90 8.27 -15.18
CA PRO A 213 -9.14 9.53 -15.87
C PRO A 213 -10.47 9.48 -16.62
N ASP A 214 -11.31 10.52 -16.47
CA ASP A 214 -12.67 10.58 -17.03
C ASP A 214 -12.71 10.26 -18.55
N ARG A 215 -11.74 10.77 -19.32
CA ARG A 215 -11.62 10.54 -20.75
C ARG A 215 -11.40 9.08 -21.16
N LEU A 216 -10.94 8.24 -20.23
CA LEU A 216 -10.67 6.81 -20.47
C LEU A 216 -11.88 5.90 -20.19
N THR A 217 -12.97 6.45 -19.68
CA THR A 217 -14.16 5.71 -19.26
C THR A 217 -14.70 4.74 -20.33
N ARG A 218 -14.86 5.21 -21.58
CA ARG A 218 -15.37 4.35 -22.66
C ARG A 218 -14.42 3.19 -22.97
N ARG A 219 -13.12 3.46 -23.02
CA ARG A 219 -12.12 2.41 -23.26
C ARG A 219 -12.07 1.40 -22.13
N TYR A 220 -12.27 1.86 -20.89
CA TYR A 220 -12.39 0.98 -19.72
C TYR A 220 -13.61 0.05 -19.88
N ASP A 221 -14.79 0.58 -20.21
CA ASP A 221 -15.99 -0.23 -20.37
C ASP A 221 -15.82 -1.30 -21.48
N GLU A 222 -15.12 -0.98 -22.57
CA GLU A 222 -14.79 -1.92 -23.65
C GLU A 222 -13.80 -3.01 -23.22
N ALA A 223 -12.76 -2.65 -22.44
CA ALA A 223 -11.67 -3.56 -22.06
C ALA A 223 -11.98 -4.39 -20.80
N PHE A 224 -12.67 -3.79 -19.81
CA PHE A 224 -12.89 -4.36 -18.48
C PHE A 224 -14.35 -4.78 -18.23
N GLY A 225 -15.24 -4.60 -19.20
CA GLY A 225 -16.68 -4.88 -19.04
C GLY A 225 -17.02 -6.30 -18.60
N ARG A 226 -16.12 -7.27 -18.82
CA ARG A 226 -16.28 -8.67 -18.39
C ARG A 226 -15.76 -8.95 -16.96
N GLN A 227 -15.18 -7.99 -16.30
CA GLN A 227 -14.58 -8.21 -14.98
C GLN A 227 -15.60 -8.65 -13.90
N PRO A 228 -16.85 -8.16 -13.87
CA PRO A 228 -17.89 -8.71 -12.99
C PRO A 228 -18.17 -10.21 -13.20
N GLU A 229 -18.15 -10.67 -14.47
CA GLU A 229 -18.31 -12.11 -14.80
C GLU A 229 -17.10 -12.91 -14.30
N MET A 230 -15.87 -12.38 -14.42
CA MET A 230 -14.64 -12.99 -13.91
C MET A 230 -14.70 -13.11 -12.38
N MET A 231 -15.15 -12.05 -11.69
CA MET A 231 -15.35 -12.04 -10.24
C MET A 231 -16.34 -13.14 -9.81
N ALA A 232 -17.48 -13.23 -10.48
CA ALA A 232 -18.47 -14.26 -10.21
C ALA A 232 -17.94 -15.68 -10.50
N PHE A 233 -17.16 -15.84 -11.56
CA PHE A 233 -16.55 -17.12 -11.93
C PHE A 233 -15.52 -17.56 -10.90
N PHE A 234 -14.58 -16.69 -10.51
CA PHE A 234 -13.55 -17.01 -9.53
C PHE A 234 -14.13 -17.23 -8.14
N SER A 235 -15.17 -16.47 -7.76
CA SER A 235 -15.89 -16.71 -6.48
C SER A 235 -16.55 -18.11 -6.41
N ARG A 236 -17.00 -18.66 -7.55
CA ARG A 236 -17.52 -20.05 -7.61
C ARG A 236 -16.41 -21.09 -7.59
N LEU A 237 -15.27 -20.79 -8.23
CA LEU A 237 -14.18 -21.75 -8.40
C LEU A 237 -13.27 -21.83 -7.17
N PHE A 238 -12.93 -20.68 -6.58
CA PHE A 238 -11.95 -20.54 -5.53
C PHE A 238 -12.57 -20.29 -4.14
N GLY A 239 -13.88 -20.09 -4.08
CA GLY A 239 -14.59 -19.70 -2.86
C GLY A 239 -14.93 -18.21 -2.82
N PRO A 240 -15.65 -17.76 -1.78
CA PRO A 240 -16.04 -16.37 -1.64
C PRO A 240 -14.86 -15.41 -1.79
N TYR A 241 -15.11 -14.23 -2.37
CA TYR A 241 -14.12 -13.18 -2.46
C TYR A 241 -13.64 -12.79 -1.06
N PRO A 242 -12.32 -12.74 -0.80
CA PRO A 242 -11.80 -12.71 0.56
C PRO A 242 -11.83 -11.31 1.22
N PHE A 243 -12.12 -10.24 0.47
CA PHE A 243 -12.06 -8.87 0.97
C PHE A 243 -13.42 -8.15 0.85
N ALA A 244 -13.56 -6.98 1.50
CA ALA A 244 -14.83 -6.24 1.54
C ALA A 244 -15.23 -5.63 0.19
N ALA A 245 -14.28 -5.22 -0.64
CA ALA A 245 -14.49 -4.62 -1.96
C ALA A 245 -13.27 -4.82 -2.87
N TYR A 246 -13.47 -4.59 -4.17
CA TYR A 246 -12.40 -4.61 -5.16
C TYR A 246 -12.37 -3.32 -5.96
N THR A 247 -11.18 -2.73 -6.09
CA THR A 247 -10.97 -1.49 -6.84
C THR A 247 -10.04 -1.74 -8.03
N VAL A 248 -10.40 -1.23 -9.20
CA VAL A 248 -9.51 -1.17 -10.37
C VAL A 248 -9.10 0.28 -10.59
N VAL A 249 -7.80 0.52 -10.61
CA VAL A 249 -7.25 1.83 -10.94
C VAL A 249 -6.64 1.80 -12.33
N ILE A 250 -6.97 2.78 -13.16
CA ILE A 250 -6.31 2.99 -14.45
C ILE A 250 -5.53 4.29 -14.38
N THR A 251 -4.22 4.21 -14.56
CA THR A 251 -3.37 5.40 -14.62
C THR A 251 -3.48 6.09 -15.99
N GLU A 252 -3.20 7.39 -16.00
CA GLU A 252 -3.05 8.15 -17.25
C GLU A 252 -1.84 7.63 -18.05
N ASP A 253 -0.77 7.32 -17.34
CA ASP A 253 0.48 6.81 -17.90
C ASP A 253 0.35 5.36 -18.35
N ALA A 254 1.18 4.97 -19.30
CA ALA A 254 1.42 3.57 -19.62
C ALA A 254 2.26 2.92 -18.51
N LEU A 255 1.94 1.69 -18.14
CA LEU A 255 2.75 0.89 -17.23
C LEU A 255 3.38 -0.28 -17.97
N GLU A 256 4.53 -0.72 -17.51
CA GLU A 256 5.22 -1.88 -18.09
C GLU A 256 4.41 -3.16 -17.85
N ILE A 257 3.92 -3.33 -16.61
CA ILE A 257 3.07 -4.45 -16.18
C ILE A 257 1.89 -3.91 -15.36
N PRO A 258 0.76 -4.64 -15.29
CA PRO A 258 -0.24 -4.41 -14.25
C PRO A 258 0.32 -4.72 -12.88
N LEU A 259 -0.33 -4.20 -11.84
CA LEU A 259 0.10 -4.34 -10.44
C LEU A 259 -1.06 -4.85 -9.60
N GLU A 260 -0.85 -5.97 -8.90
CA GLU A 260 -1.78 -6.44 -7.89
C GLU A 260 -1.48 -5.81 -6.52
N ALA A 261 -2.54 -5.57 -5.76
CA ALA A 261 -2.51 -5.20 -4.35
C ALA A 261 -3.73 -5.79 -3.63
N GLN A 262 -3.72 -5.85 -2.31
CA GLN A 262 -4.87 -6.42 -1.60
C GLN A 262 -6.11 -5.55 -1.78
N GLY A 263 -7.16 -6.14 -2.36
CA GLY A 263 -8.42 -5.46 -2.70
C GLY A 263 -8.33 -4.52 -3.90
N MET A 264 -7.22 -4.51 -4.65
CA MET A 264 -6.99 -3.57 -5.74
C MET A 264 -6.12 -4.17 -6.86
N SER A 265 -6.33 -3.70 -8.10
CA SER A 265 -5.37 -3.85 -9.20
C SER A 265 -5.20 -2.53 -9.93
N THR A 266 -3.98 -2.24 -10.36
CA THR A 266 -3.63 -1.02 -11.11
C THR A 266 -3.13 -1.38 -12.50
N PHE A 267 -3.66 -0.70 -13.50
CA PHE A 267 -3.30 -0.88 -14.90
C PHE A 267 -2.92 0.46 -15.52
N GLY A 268 -1.97 0.45 -16.43
CA GLY A 268 -1.67 1.60 -17.28
C GLY A 268 -2.73 1.80 -18.37
N SER A 269 -2.82 3.00 -18.92
CA SER A 269 -3.73 3.33 -20.03
C SER A 269 -3.48 2.48 -21.31
N ASN A 270 -2.30 1.88 -21.45
CA ASN A 270 -1.93 0.96 -22.52
C ASN A 270 -2.64 -0.40 -22.44
N PHE A 271 -3.14 -0.79 -21.25
CA PHE A 271 -3.91 -2.03 -21.06
C PHE A 271 -5.42 -1.88 -21.36
N LEU A 272 -5.86 -0.72 -21.83
CA LEU A 272 -7.26 -0.50 -22.20
C LEU A 272 -7.53 -0.98 -23.63
N THR A 273 -7.39 -2.27 -23.86
CA THR A 273 -7.69 -2.96 -25.12
C THR A 273 -8.49 -4.23 -24.85
N SER A 274 -9.31 -4.63 -25.82
CA SER A 274 -10.20 -5.82 -25.69
C SER A 274 -9.58 -7.09 -26.31
N ASP A 275 -8.29 -7.06 -26.62
CA ASP A 275 -7.59 -8.24 -27.12
C ASP A 275 -7.46 -9.33 -26.03
N TRP A 276 -7.28 -10.58 -26.48
CA TRP A 276 -7.21 -11.72 -25.57
C TRP A 276 -6.07 -11.63 -24.56
N GLY A 277 -4.94 -11.04 -24.93
CA GLY A 277 -3.79 -10.85 -24.04
C GLY A 277 -4.16 -10.01 -22.82
N ASN A 278 -4.83 -8.89 -23.03
CA ASN A 278 -5.30 -8.01 -21.93
C ASN A 278 -6.43 -8.62 -21.13
N VAL A 279 -7.40 -9.28 -21.75
CA VAL A 279 -8.46 -10.02 -21.02
C VAL A 279 -7.84 -11.03 -20.06
N ARG A 280 -6.78 -11.74 -20.49
CA ARG A 280 -6.03 -12.66 -19.64
C ARG A 280 -5.33 -11.94 -18.48
N LEU A 281 -4.71 -10.78 -18.70
CA LEU A 281 -4.08 -9.99 -17.65
C LEU A 281 -5.10 -9.49 -16.63
N VAL A 282 -6.25 -8.96 -17.06
CA VAL A 282 -7.33 -8.55 -16.16
C VAL A 282 -7.78 -9.70 -15.26
N ALA A 283 -7.92 -10.91 -15.82
CA ALA A 283 -8.26 -12.10 -15.05
C ALA A 283 -7.11 -12.52 -14.11
N HIS A 284 -5.87 -12.38 -14.54
CA HIS A 284 -4.67 -12.70 -13.75
C HIS A 284 -4.61 -11.83 -12.50
N GLU A 285 -4.65 -10.50 -12.64
CA GLU A 285 -4.61 -9.57 -11.51
C GLU A 285 -5.80 -9.76 -10.54
N LEU A 286 -6.96 -10.10 -11.08
CA LEU A 286 -8.10 -10.42 -10.24
C LEU A 286 -7.89 -11.73 -9.46
N SER A 287 -7.26 -12.74 -10.05
CA SER A 287 -7.01 -14.03 -9.40
C SER A 287 -6.03 -13.93 -8.21
N HIS A 288 -5.14 -12.93 -8.23
CA HIS A 288 -4.22 -12.65 -7.12
C HIS A 288 -4.95 -12.36 -5.82
N GLN A 289 -6.20 -11.91 -5.87
CA GLN A 289 -6.98 -11.66 -4.64
C GLN A 289 -7.16 -12.92 -3.79
N TRP A 290 -7.25 -14.10 -4.39
CA TRP A 290 -7.25 -15.39 -3.70
C TRP A 290 -5.83 -15.94 -3.52
N PHE A 291 -4.96 -15.81 -4.53
CA PHE A 291 -3.61 -16.40 -4.54
C PHE A 291 -2.54 -15.31 -4.57
N GLY A 292 -1.84 -15.13 -3.46
CA GLY A 292 -0.81 -14.10 -3.27
C GLY A 292 -1.24 -13.00 -2.29
N ASN A 293 -2.54 -12.63 -2.25
CA ASN A 293 -3.02 -11.58 -1.34
C ASN A 293 -3.68 -12.20 -0.09
N ALA A 294 -4.68 -13.08 -0.27
CA ALA A 294 -5.35 -13.72 0.87
C ALA A 294 -4.52 -14.86 1.48
N VAL A 295 -3.86 -15.66 0.66
CA VAL A 295 -3.10 -16.86 1.08
C VAL A 295 -1.62 -16.61 0.94
#